data_afc2bfc13178c207a89191dd47839e23
#
_entry.id   afc2bfc13178c207a89191dd47839e23
#
_cell.length_a   1.000
_cell.length_b   1.000
_cell.length_c   1.000
_cell.angle_alpha   90.00
_cell.angle_beta   90.00
_cell.angle_gamma   90.00
#
_symmetry.space_group_name_H-M   'P 1'
#
loop_
_entity.id
_entity.type
_entity.pdbx_description
1 polymer ?
#
loop_
_entity_poly.entity_id
_entity_poly.type
_entity_poly.pdbx_seq_one_letter_code
_entity_poly.pdbx_strand_id
1 'polypeptide(L)'
;MVNTFSFACSACGKCCNSPPAMSLPELFRHRDRFIGCIAIGRVPRKRLGERLRVGKYETVLDETDIAAFDAIADTLLHRAGDTFSLTTQGYDYPSLARCPALEDDGRCAIHFDGKPLTCEVVPLDPLVPDTLQHLVLAGRNQSAAYLGTDCIQEGQRADGKLMVAEGRIEDAVARDALARRRESLAAESKVWGKAVFEALRKELFESPAALARIPASGFLSISIVPALLAVAGVSVRCRQLSLDYIDSQLALIERSIAQALLRRRLDDRPITQELRGFAGAYQRAKTILAVPVRPGDESSNPAQVSAVEAYLSGADR
;
A
#
# COMPACT_ATOMS: atom_id res chain seq x y z
N MET A 1 22.19 -20.33 14.21
CA MET A 1 20.81 -20.31 14.80
C MET A 1 19.86 -20.55 13.65
N VAL A 2 18.92 -21.47 13.79
CA VAL A 2 17.95 -21.75 12.71
C VAL A 2 16.96 -20.59 12.66
N ASN A 3 16.99 -19.80 11.57
CA ASN A 3 16.09 -18.65 11.35
C ASN A 3 14.74 -19.17 10.87
N THR A 4 14.03 -19.89 11.73
CA THR A 4 12.77 -20.57 11.42
C THR A 4 11.60 -19.85 12.11
N PHE A 5 10.54 -19.59 11.36
CA PHE A 5 9.33 -18.96 11.87
C PHE A 5 8.09 -19.65 11.34
N SER A 6 7.09 -19.79 12.21
CA SER A 6 5.75 -20.28 11.89
C SER A 6 4.72 -19.17 12.07
N PHE A 7 3.60 -19.26 11.33
CA PHE A 7 2.48 -18.34 11.40
C PHE A 7 1.15 -19.09 11.53
N ALA A 8 0.34 -18.67 12.50
CA ALA A 8 -1.02 -19.16 12.71
C ALA A 8 -1.94 -17.97 12.99
N CYS A 9 -2.67 -17.52 11.97
CA CYS A 9 -3.62 -16.42 12.15
C CYS A 9 -4.87 -16.90 12.90
N SER A 10 -5.13 -16.33 14.07
CA SER A 10 -6.33 -16.58 14.87
C SER A 10 -7.52 -15.71 14.47
N ALA A 11 -7.39 -14.88 13.43
CA ALA A 11 -8.40 -13.91 12.98
C ALA A 11 -8.89 -12.96 14.10
N CYS A 12 -8.04 -12.66 15.10
CA CYS A 12 -8.39 -11.84 16.26
C CYS A 12 -8.55 -10.33 15.97
N GLY A 13 -8.30 -9.87 14.75
CA GLY A 13 -8.42 -8.47 14.33
C GLY A 13 -7.36 -7.50 14.88
N LYS A 14 -6.51 -7.91 15.82
CA LYS A 14 -5.56 -7.00 16.50
C LYS A 14 -4.51 -6.38 15.57
N CYS A 15 -4.10 -7.08 14.51
CA CYS A 15 -3.22 -6.52 13.49
C CYS A 15 -3.96 -5.64 12.46
N CYS A 16 -5.31 -5.65 12.46
CA CYS A 16 -6.16 -4.82 11.61
C CYS A 16 -6.45 -3.47 12.27
N ASN A 17 -5.40 -2.75 12.68
CA ASN A 17 -5.48 -1.51 13.44
C ASN A 17 -5.43 -0.24 12.56
N SER A 18 -5.30 -0.40 11.26
CA SER A 18 -5.26 0.69 10.27
C SER A 18 -5.72 0.19 8.90
N PRO A 19 -6.13 1.09 7.99
CA PRO A 19 -6.39 0.73 6.60
C PRO A 19 -5.14 0.14 5.92
N PRO A 20 -5.28 -0.94 5.12
CA PRO A 20 -4.15 -1.56 4.44
C PRO A 20 -3.69 -0.77 3.21
N ALA A 21 -2.47 -1.03 2.75
CA ALA A 21 -2.08 -0.71 1.38
C ALA A 21 -2.95 -1.55 0.42
N MET A 22 -3.50 -0.91 -0.60
CA MET A 22 -4.43 -1.48 -1.56
C MET A 22 -4.04 -1.01 -2.96
N SER A 23 -4.13 -1.86 -3.95
CA SER A 23 -3.99 -1.44 -5.34
C SER A 23 -5.15 -0.55 -5.78
N LEU A 24 -4.99 0.20 -6.87
CA LEU A 24 -6.06 1.03 -7.40
C LEU A 24 -7.33 0.23 -7.75
N PRO A 25 -7.26 -0.98 -8.37
CA PRO A 25 -8.43 -1.84 -8.55
C PRO A 25 -9.10 -2.27 -7.24
N GLU A 26 -8.32 -2.59 -6.20
CA GLU A 26 -8.86 -2.94 -4.89
C GLU A 26 -9.57 -1.74 -4.23
N LEU A 27 -9.01 -0.53 -4.36
CA LEU A 27 -9.68 0.69 -3.89
C LEU A 27 -10.97 0.96 -4.66
N PHE A 28 -11.00 0.73 -5.98
CA PHE A 28 -12.22 0.88 -6.80
C PHE A 28 -13.30 -0.11 -6.36
N ARG A 29 -12.93 -1.38 -6.10
CA ARG A 29 -13.84 -2.41 -5.60
C ARG A 29 -14.44 -2.04 -4.25
N HIS A 30 -13.64 -1.49 -3.35
CA HIS A 30 -14.03 -1.14 -1.99
C HIS A 30 -14.25 0.36 -1.78
N ARG A 31 -14.64 1.09 -2.83
CA ARG A 31 -14.78 2.55 -2.86
C ARG A 31 -15.74 3.13 -1.82
N ASP A 32 -16.71 2.32 -1.37
CA ASP A 32 -17.70 2.74 -0.37
C ASP A 32 -17.23 2.53 1.08
N ARG A 33 -16.08 1.88 1.24
CA ARG A 33 -15.52 1.48 2.54
C ARG A 33 -14.20 2.16 2.86
N PHE A 34 -13.30 2.30 1.89
CA PHE A 34 -11.98 2.87 2.08
C PHE A 34 -11.83 4.21 1.34
N ILE A 35 -11.43 5.24 2.08
CA ILE A 35 -10.97 6.49 1.45
C ILE A 35 -9.58 6.21 0.88
N GLY A 36 -9.37 6.47 -0.41
CA GLY A 36 -8.09 6.23 -1.08
C GLY A 36 -7.13 7.40 -0.92
N CYS A 37 -5.86 7.07 -0.65
CA CYS A 37 -4.74 8.02 -0.71
C CYS A 37 -3.53 7.39 -1.39
N ILE A 38 -2.55 8.23 -1.75
CA ILE A 38 -1.19 7.79 -2.10
C ILE A 38 -0.32 8.02 -0.87
N ALA A 39 0.34 6.95 -0.41
CA ALA A 39 1.38 6.99 0.60
C ALA A 39 2.74 7.09 -0.08
N ILE A 40 3.52 8.10 0.27
CA ILE A 40 4.87 8.35 -0.24
C ILE A 40 5.83 8.13 0.91
N GLY A 41 6.65 7.09 0.82
CA GLY A 41 7.64 6.73 1.84
C GLY A 41 9.07 6.81 1.31
N ARG A 42 10.03 7.07 2.20
CA ARG A 42 11.45 6.90 1.89
C ARG A 42 11.84 5.45 2.13
N VAL A 43 12.57 4.89 1.19
CA VAL A 43 13.15 3.54 1.31
C VAL A 43 14.67 3.67 1.33
N PRO A 44 15.32 3.54 2.51
CA PRO A 44 16.76 3.67 2.61
C PRO A 44 17.48 2.64 1.74
N ARG A 45 18.43 3.10 0.92
CA ARG A 45 19.24 2.20 0.10
C ARG A 45 20.15 1.38 0.99
N LYS A 46 20.19 0.09 0.75
CA LYS A 46 21.05 -0.84 1.46
C LYS A 46 22.48 -0.79 0.94
N ARG A 47 23.45 -1.13 1.81
CA ARG A 47 24.87 -1.07 1.50
C ARG A 47 25.55 -2.40 1.83
N LEU A 48 26.54 -2.74 1.05
CA LEU A 48 27.41 -3.90 1.32
C LEU A 48 28.02 -3.78 2.72
N GLY A 49 27.97 -4.85 3.49
CA GLY A 49 28.45 -4.88 4.87
C GLY A 49 27.53 -4.20 5.91
N GLU A 50 26.39 -3.64 5.48
CA GLU A 50 25.38 -3.10 6.42
C GLU A 50 24.85 -4.23 7.31
N ARG A 51 24.75 -3.94 8.62
CA ARG A 51 24.18 -4.87 9.59
C ARG A 51 22.71 -4.58 9.80
N LEU A 52 21.87 -5.55 9.44
CA LEU A 52 20.44 -5.52 9.78
C LEU A 52 20.25 -6.31 11.07
N ARG A 53 19.72 -5.65 12.10
CA ARG A 53 19.49 -6.27 13.42
C ARG A 53 18.05 -6.10 13.85
N VAL A 54 17.42 -7.21 14.22
CA VAL A 54 16.07 -7.26 14.80
C VAL A 54 16.09 -8.21 16.02
N GLY A 55 16.03 -7.64 17.22
CA GLY A 55 16.18 -8.42 18.45
C GLY A 55 17.52 -9.16 18.51
N LYS A 56 17.46 -10.48 18.60
CA LYS A 56 18.66 -11.37 18.61
C LYS A 56 19.15 -11.74 17.21
N TYR A 57 18.37 -11.44 16.18
CA TYR A 57 18.70 -11.76 14.79
C TYR A 57 19.56 -10.66 14.18
N GLU A 58 20.67 -11.04 13.58
CA GLU A 58 21.57 -10.13 12.88
C GLU A 58 22.03 -10.78 11.57
N THR A 59 22.00 -9.98 10.49
CA THR A 59 22.51 -10.36 9.18
C THR A 59 23.40 -9.24 8.66
N VAL A 60 24.58 -9.59 8.16
CA VAL A 60 25.47 -8.68 7.44
C VAL A 60 25.19 -8.85 5.96
N LEU A 61 24.77 -7.79 5.29
CA LEU A 61 24.40 -7.85 3.88
C LEU A 61 25.62 -8.12 3.00
N ASP A 62 25.54 -9.14 2.16
CA ASP A 62 26.50 -9.50 1.15
C ASP A 62 26.13 -8.96 -0.24
N GLU A 63 26.92 -9.26 -1.26
CA GLU A 63 26.69 -8.83 -2.65
C GLU A 63 25.38 -9.38 -3.21
N THR A 64 25.00 -10.60 -2.84
CA THR A 64 23.76 -11.26 -3.29
C THR A 64 22.54 -10.55 -2.70
N ASP A 65 22.59 -10.20 -1.42
CA ASP A 65 21.53 -9.45 -0.75
C ASP A 65 21.36 -8.06 -1.38
N ILE A 66 22.47 -7.35 -1.65
CA ILE A 66 22.41 -6.04 -2.29
C ILE A 66 21.83 -6.13 -3.69
N ALA A 67 22.24 -7.10 -4.49
CA ALA A 67 21.68 -7.33 -5.83
C ALA A 67 20.17 -7.61 -5.77
N ALA A 68 19.71 -8.38 -4.78
CA ALA A 68 18.28 -8.65 -4.57
C ALA A 68 17.49 -7.39 -4.15
N PHE A 69 18.03 -6.56 -3.26
CA PHE A 69 17.43 -5.27 -2.92
C PHE A 69 17.37 -4.32 -4.12
N ASP A 70 18.46 -4.23 -4.89
CA ASP A 70 18.49 -3.34 -6.08
C ASP A 70 17.50 -3.83 -7.14
N ALA A 71 17.34 -5.14 -7.37
CA ALA A 71 16.34 -5.68 -8.29
C ALA A 71 14.89 -5.34 -7.87
N ILE A 72 14.59 -5.43 -6.57
CA ILE A 72 13.29 -5.01 -6.01
C ILE A 72 13.11 -3.50 -6.21
N ALA A 73 14.12 -2.71 -5.88
CA ALA A 73 14.06 -1.25 -6.00
C ALA A 73 13.86 -0.79 -7.45
N ASP A 74 14.55 -1.39 -8.41
CA ASP A 74 14.43 -1.05 -9.84
C ASP A 74 13.03 -1.35 -10.39
N THR A 75 12.34 -2.34 -9.80
CA THR A 75 11.01 -2.76 -10.24
C THR A 75 9.89 -2.03 -9.54
N LEU A 76 10.00 -1.78 -8.23
CA LEU A 76 8.90 -1.36 -7.37
C LEU A 76 9.03 0.08 -6.87
N LEU A 77 10.20 0.71 -6.96
CA LEU A 77 10.49 1.99 -6.33
C LEU A 77 10.84 3.07 -7.37
N HIS A 78 10.88 4.32 -6.93
CA HIS A 78 11.23 5.48 -7.74
C HIS A 78 12.49 6.16 -7.19
N ARG A 79 13.34 6.71 -8.08
CA ARG A 79 14.63 7.31 -7.69
C ARG A 79 14.69 8.81 -8.04
N ALA A 80 15.05 9.63 -7.04
CA ALA A 80 15.41 11.05 -7.20
C ALA A 80 16.45 11.42 -6.13
N GLY A 81 17.72 11.04 -6.36
CA GLY A 81 18.75 11.09 -5.32
C GLY A 81 18.57 9.98 -4.29
N ASP A 82 17.47 10.04 -3.54
CA ASP A 82 16.98 8.97 -2.65
C ASP A 82 16.04 8.01 -3.40
N THR A 83 15.59 6.96 -2.69
CA THR A 83 14.64 5.98 -3.20
C THR A 83 13.30 6.13 -2.47
N PHE A 84 12.18 6.08 -3.22
CA PHE A 84 10.84 6.32 -2.72
C PHE A 84 9.87 5.21 -3.14
N SER A 85 8.99 4.84 -2.22
CA SER A 85 7.80 4.06 -2.53
C SER A 85 6.61 4.99 -2.76
N LEU A 86 5.84 4.74 -3.81
CA LEU A 86 4.53 5.32 -4.05
C LEU A 86 3.53 4.18 -4.05
N THR A 87 2.65 4.16 -3.07
CA THR A 87 1.69 3.06 -2.90
C THR A 87 0.30 3.62 -2.64
N THR A 88 -0.71 3.13 -3.32
CA THR A 88 -2.08 3.42 -2.94
C THR A 88 -2.47 2.66 -1.69
N GLN A 89 -3.25 3.29 -0.82
CA GLN A 89 -3.74 2.67 0.43
C GLN A 89 -5.06 3.29 0.88
N GLY A 90 -5.73 2.61 1.80
CA GLY A 90 -6.85 3.19 2.53
C GLY A 90 -6.38 4.29 3.50
N TYR A 91 -7.22 5.29 3.73
CA TYR A 91 -7.00 6.39 4.65
C TYR A 91 -8.15 6.51 5.63
N ASP A 92 -7.86 6.73 6.91
CA ASP A 92 -8.86 6.90 7.96
C ASP A 92 -8.28 7.66 9.15
N TYR A 93 -9.10 7.93 10.14
CA TYR A 93 -8.73 8.56 11.39
C TYR A 93 -7.90 7.60 12.27
N PRO A 94 -6.62 7.91 12.57
CA PRO A 94 -5.79 7.06 13.42
C PRO A 94 -6.39 6.85 14.81
N SER A 95 -7.21 7.80 15.28
CA SER A 95 -7.92 7.72 16.56
C SER A 95 -8.90 6.55 16.66
N LEU A 96 -9.30 5.94 15.53
CA LEU A 96 -10.16 4.76 15.49
C LEU A 96 -9.39 3.48 15.80
N ALA A 97 -8.07 3.46 15.52
CA ALA A 97 -7.17 2.33 15.75
C ALA A 97 -7.72 1.00 15.19
N ARG A 98 -8.44 1.05 14.06
CA ARG A 98 -9.05 -0.11 13.40
C ARG A 98 -9.10 0.06 11.88
N CYS A 99 -9.08 -1.05 11.18
CA CYS A 99 -9.36 -1.08 9.74
C CYS A 99 -10.86 -0.87 9.48
N PRO A 100 -11.27 -0.08 8.47
CA PRO A 100 -12.69 0.09 8.10
C PRO A 100 -13.43 -1.21 7.73
N ALA A 101 -12.70 -2.27 7.38
CA ALA A 101 -13.27 -3.58 7.10
C ALA A 101 -13.36 -4.50 8.33
N LEU A 102 -12.91 -4.06 9.50
CA LEU A 102 -12.99 -4.85 10.73
C LEU A 102 -14.37 -4.67 11.37
N GLU A 103 -15.10 -5.75 11.53
CA GLU A 103 -16.40 -5.79 12.22
C GLU A 103 -16.23 -5.79 13.75
N ASP A 104 -17.31 -5.55 14.48
CA ASP A 104 -17.26 -5.44 15.94
C ASP A 104 -16.94 -6.78 16.63
N ASP A 105 -17.18 -7.90 15.96
CA ASP A 105 -16.79 -9.24 16.40
C ASP A 105 -15.32 -9.58 16.14
N GLY A 106 -14.54 -8.63 15.59
CA GLY A 106 -13.12 -8.79 15.26
C GLY A 106 -12.85 -9.47 13.91
N ARG A 107 -13.89 -9.79 13.14
CA ARG A 107 -13.75 -10.42 11.81
C ARG A 107 -13.59 -9.37 10.72
N CYS A 108 -12.96 -9.76 9.62
CA CYS A 108 -12.81 -8.92 8.45
C CYS A 108 -14.00 -9.14 7.50
N ALA A 109 -14.80 -8.09 7.25
CA ALA A 109 -15.96 -8.14 6.35
C ALA A 109 -15.63 -8.52 4.91
N ILE A 110 -14.38 -8.29 4.48
CA ILE A 110 -13.91 -8.57 3.12
C ILE A 110 -12.92 -9.76 3.06
N HIS A 111 -12.93 -10.62 4.10
CA HIS A 111 -11.96 -11.72 4.20
C HIS A 111 -12.08 -12.73 3.06
N PHE A 112 -13.31 -13.04 2.66
CA PHE A 112 -13.62 -14.03 1.62
C PHE A 112 -14.01 -13.39 0.29
N ASP A 113 -14.24 -12.07 0.28
CA ASP A 113 -14.67 -11.33 -0.90
C ASP A 113 -13.81 -10.09 -1.09
N GLY A 114 -12.76 -10.26 -1.88
CA GLY A 114 -11.87 -9.18 -2.26
C GLY A 114 -10.87 -8.74 -1.18
N LYS A 115 -10.39 -9.68 -0.36
CA LYS A 115 -9.30 -9.41 0.60
C LYS A 115 -8.11 -8.78 -0.13
N PRO A 116 -7.59 -7.62 0.33
CA PRO A 116 -6.44 -6.98 -0.31
C PRO A 116 -5.20 -7.87 -0.32
N LEU A 117 -4.44 -7.84 -1.41
CA LEU A 117 -3.20 -8.62 -1.55
C LEU A 117 -2.20 -8.35 -0.42
N THR A 118 -2.15 -7.11 0.08
CA THR A 118 -1.32 -6.77 1.25
C THR A 118 -1.73 -7.58 2.49
N CYS A 119 -3.03 -7.83 2.68
CA CYS A 119 -3.52 -8.63 3.80
C CYS A 119 -3.32 -10.14 3.57
N GLU A 120 -3.21 -10.59 2.32
CA GLU A 120 -2.89 -11.99 1.99
C GLU A 120 -1.41 -12.30 2.23
N VAL A 121 -0.53 -11.34 1.95
CA VAL A 121 0.93 -11.52 2.07
C VAL A 121 1.43 -11.49 3.51
N VAL A 122 0.65 -10.95 4.45
CA VAL A 122 1.03 -10.97 5.88
C VAL A 122 1.35 -12.40 6.32
N PRO A 123 2.49 -12.64 6.99
CA PRO A 123 3.40 -11.68 7.62
C PRO A 123 4.65 -11.27 6.81
N LEU A 124 4.72 -11.53 5.52
CA LEU A 124 5.87 -11.20 4.67
C LEU A 124 5.85 -9.73 4.21
N ASP A 125 6.99 -9.24 3.67
CA ASP A 125 7.14 -7.87 3.15
C ASP A 125 7.63 -7.91 1.69
N PRO A 126 6.89 -7.31 0.73
CA PRO A 126 7.28 -7.32 -0.68
C PRO A 126 8.55 -6.54 -1.00
N LEU A 127 8.98 -5.59 -0.14
CA LEU A 127 10.18 -4.79 -0.34
C LEU A 127 11.45 -5.41 0.23
N VAL A 128 11.34 -6.58 0.87
CA VAL A 128 12.46 -7.31 1.46
C VAL A 128 12.74 -8.57 0.64
N PRO A 129 14.01 -8.90 0.32
CA PRO A 129 14.38 -10.15 -0.35
C PRO A 129 13.88 -11.39 0.40
N ASP A 130 13.62 -12.47 -0.33
CA ASP A 130 13.08 -13.71 0.23
C ASP A 130 14.00 -14.31 1.29
N THR A 131 15.33 -14.21 1.08
CA THR A 131 16.36 -14.67 2.01
C THR A 131 16.33 -13.96 3.37
N LEU A 132 15.79 -12.75 3.41
CA LEU A 132 15.77 -11.88 4.59
C LEU A 132 14.38 -11.78 5.25
N GLN A 133 13.38 -12.55 4.78
CA GLN A 133 12.03 -12.53 5.36
C GLN A 133 12.00 -12.98 6.83
N HIS A 134 12.98 -13.72 7.29
CA HIS A 134 13.14 -14.07 8.70
C HIS A 134 13.30 -12.84 9.62
N LEU A 135 13.97 -11.76 9.12
CA LEU A 135 14.09 -10.50 9.85
C LEU A 135 12.74 -9.75 9.93
N VAL A 136 11.95 -9.83 8.84
CA VAL A 136 10.58 -9.29 8.83
C VAL A 136 9.72 -9.99 9.88
N LEU A 137 9.76 -11.34 9.89
CA LEU A 137 8.98 -12.11 10.86
C LEU A 137 9.45 -11.87 12.29
N ALA A 138 10.76 -11.75 12.54
CA ALA A 138 11.30 -11.40 13.85
C ALA A 138 10.75 -10.05 14.36
N GLY A 139 10.74 -9.01 13.51
CA GLY A 139 10.20 -7.71 13.85
C GLY A 139 8.69 -7.74 14.10
N ARG A 140 7.96 -8.43 13.25
CA ARG A 140 6.50 -8.61 13.40
C ARG A 140 6.13 -9.44 14.62
N ASN A 141 6.95 -10.44 14.99
CA ASN A 141 6.76 -11.20 16.22
C ASN A 141 6.86 -10.32 17.47
N GLN A 142 7.86 -9.42 17.52
CA GLN A 142 7.98 -8.44 18.60
C GLN A 142 6.77 -7.51 18.66
N SER A 143 6.29 -7.02 17.51
CA SER A 143 5.09 -6.20 17.43
C SER A 143 3.82 -6.97 17.84
N ALA A 144 3.70 -8.23 17.42
CA ALA A 144 2.59 -9.11 17.79
C ALA A 144 2.53 -9.35 19.30
N ALA A 145 3.67 -9.60 19.94
CA ALA A 145 3.78 -9.75 21.37
C ALA A 145 3.33 -8.48 22.12
N TYR A 146 3.72 -7.29 21.63
CA TYR A 146 3.26 -6.01 22.17
C TYR A 146 1.74 -5.84 22.08
N LEU A 147 1.12 -6.33 21.00
CA LEU A 147 -0.33 -6.33 20.79
C LEU A 147 -1.05 -7.45 21.56
N GLY A 148 -0.31 -8.28 22.29
CA GLY A 148 -0.86 -9.43 23.00
C GLY A 148 -1.37 -10.53 22.06
N THR A 149 -0.64 -10.79 20.97
CA THR A 149 -0.91 -11.90 20.05
C THR A 149 0.32 -12.80 19.93
N ASP A 150 0.10 -14.05 19.57
CA ASP A 150 1.13 -15.07 19.39
C ASP A 150 1.10 -15.72 18.00
N CYS A 151 0.50 -15.04 17.02
CA CYS A 151 0.30 -15.57 15.67
C CYS A 151 1.61 -15.83 14.90
N ILE A 152 2.73 -15.20 15.28
CA ILE A 152 4.07 -15.46 14.73
C ILE A 152 4.92 -16.03 15.86
N GLN A 153 5.57 -17.17 15.62
CA GLN A 153 6.45 -17.80 16.60
C GLN A 153 7.73 -18.31 15.96
N GLU A 154 8.80 -18.31 16.75
CA GLU A 154 10.06 -18.94 16.39
C GLU A 154 9.91 -20.48 16.39
N GLY A 155 10.56 -21.12 15.42
CA GLY A 155 10.47 -22.56 15.25
C GLY A 155 9.21 -23.02 14.52
N GLN A 156 9.00 -24.33 14.52
CA GLN A 156 7.84 -24.96 13.90
C GLN A 156 6.76 -25.18 14.96
N ARG A 157 5.54 -24.71 14.67
CA ARG A 157 4.33 -24.95 15.47
C ARG A 157 3.54 -26.12 14.90
N ALA A 158 2.91 -26.89 15.78
CA ALA A 158 2.00 -27.97 15.36
C ALA A 158 0.72 -27.46 14.70
N ASP A 159 0.24 -26.26 15.14
CA ASP A 159 -1.00 -25.61 14.67
C ASP A 159 -0.75 -24.46 13.69
N GLY A 160 0.52 -24.24 13.28
CA GLY A 160 0.94 -23.15 12.40
C GLY A 160 1.58 -23.64 11.10
N LYS A 161 1.55 -22.77 10.09
CA LYS A 161 2.27 -23.00 8.85
C LYS A 161 3.73 -22.58 9.02
N LEU A 162 4.66 -23.42 8.58
CA LEU A 162 6.06 -23.05 8.49
C LEU A 162 6.23 -21.99 7.40
N MET A 163 6.54 -20.77 7.80
CA MET A 163 6.62 -19.64 6.88
C MET A 163 8.00 -19.48 6.26
N VAL A 164 9.03 -19.47 7.10
CA VAL A 164 10.42 -19.25 6.68
C VAL A 164 11.32 -20.22 7.43
N ALA A 165 12.23 -20.88 6.70
CA ALA A 165 13.32 -21.66 7.26
C ALA A 165 14.57 -21.51 6.36
N GLU A 166 15.75 -21.40 6.98
CA GLU A 166 17.06 -21.39 6.29
C GLU A 166 17.14 -20.38 5.13
N GLY A 167 16.56 -19.19 5.30
CA GLY A 167 16.55 -18.14 4.27
C GLY A 167 15.61 -18.41 3.09
N ARG A 168 14.63 -19.31 3.24
CA ARG A 168 13.61 -19.60 2.21
C ARG A 168 12.20 -19.48 2.77
N ILE A 169 11.28 -19.08 1.89
CA ILE A 169 9.85 -19.08 2.19
C ILE A 169 9.33 -20.50 1.92
N GLU A 170 8.93 -21.21 2.97
CA GLU A 170 8.51 -22.62 2.90
C GLU A 170 7.03 -22.76 2.51
N ASP A 171 6.13 -21.90 3.04
CA ASP A 171 4.71 -21.95 2.67
C ASP A 171 4.51 -21.48 1.23
N ALA A 172 4.04 -22.37 0.36
CA ALA A 172 3.84 -22.10 -1.06
C ALA A 172 2.76 -21.02 -1.27
N VAL A 173 1.70 -21.03 -0.45
CA VAL A 173 0.59 -20.04 -0.58
C VAL A 173 1.10 -18.64 -0.24
N ALA A 174 1.92 -18.50 0.79
CA ALA A 174 2.52 -17.23 1.16
C ALA A 174 3.53 -16.74 0.11
N ARG A 175 4.30 -17.65 -0.50
CA ARG A 175 5.24 -17.34 -1.59
C ARG A 175 4.49 -16.81 -2.82
N ASP A 176 3.41 -17.49 -3.21
CA ASP A 176 2.57 -17.06 -4.33
C ASP A 176 1.86 -15.73 -4.04
N ALA A 177 1.38 -15.51 -2.82
CA ALA A 177 0.81 -14.23 -2.41
C ALA A 177 1.83 -13.09 -2.47
N LEU A 178 3.08 -13.34 -2.03
CA LEU A 178 4.17 -12.37 -2.12
C LEU A 178 4.52 -12.03 -3.58
N ALA A 179 4.59 -13.03 -4.45
CA ALA A 179 4.83 -12.84 -5.89
C ALA A 179 3.71 -11.99 -6.52
N ARG A 180 2.45 -12.33 -6.28
CA ARG A 180 1.28 -11.55 -6.78
C ARG A 180 1.30 -10.12 -6.26
N ARG A 181 1.68 -9.90 -5.00
CA ARG A 181 1.78 -8.54 -4.45
C ARG A 181 2.89 -7.74 -5.14
N ARG A 182 4.05 -8.33 -5.38
CA ARG A 182 5.14 -7.67 -6.13
C ARG A 182 4.73 -7.36 -7.57
N GLU A 183 4.05 -8.28 -8.26
CA GLU A 183 3.49 -8.06 -9.60
C GLU A 183 2.49 -6.91 -9.61
N SER A 184 1.59 -6.84 -8.62
CA SER A 184 0.65 -5.74 -8.45
C SER A 184 1.36 -4.41 -8.28
N LEU A 185 2.37 -4.31 -7.41
CA LEU A 185 3.16 -3.10 -7.20
C LEU A 185 3.92 -2.67 -8.48
N ALA A 186 4.48 -3.63 -9.21
CA ALA A 186 5.14 -3.36 -10.49
C ALA A 186 4.15 -2.85 -11.56
N ALA A 187 2.93 -3.39 -11.59
CA ALA A 187 1.87 -2.92 -12.46
C ALA A 187 1.47 -1.48 -12.09
N GLU A 188 1.27 -1.18 -10.81
CA GLU A 188 0.96 0.18 -10.32
C GLU A 188 2.05 1.19 -10.70
N SER A 189 3.32 0.83 -10.51
CA SER A 189 4.45 1.68 -10.92
C SER A 189 4.40 2.04 -12.41
N LYS A 190 3.98 1.10 -13.27
CA LYS A 190 3.88 1.31 -14.73
C LYS A 190 2.61 2.08 -15.12
N VAL A 191 1.47 1.76 -14.51
CA VAL A 191 0.16 2.29 -14.90
C VAL A 191 0.00 3.75 -14.49
N TRP A 192 0.40 4.10 -13.28
CA TRP A 192 0.23 5.46 -12.76
C TRP A 192 1.46 6.00 -12.00
N GLY A 193 2.22 5.12 -11.34
CA GLY A 193 3.26 5.51 -10.39
C GLY A 193 4.35 6.39 -11.00
N LYS A 194 4.87 6.03 -12.19
CA LYS A 194 5.87 6.85 -12.90
C LYS A 194 5.34 8.22 -13.28
N ALA A 195 4.12 8.29 -13.81
CA ALA A 195 3.51 9.56 -14.19
C ALA A 195 3.29 10.48 -12.99
N VAL A 196 2.79 9.93 -11.88
CA VAL A 196 2.61 10.66 -10.62
C VAL A 196 3.96 11.11 -10.03
N PHE A 197 4.96 10.23 -10.02
CA PHE A 197 6.29 10.56 -9.52
C PHE A 197 6.91 11.73 -10.29
N GLU A 198 6.85 11.71 -11.62
CA GLU A 198 7.33 12.81 -12.45
C GLU A 198 6.54 14.12 -12.25
N ALA A 199 5.20 14.01 -12.13
CA ALA A 199 4.37 15.18 -11.87
C ALA A 199 4.68 15.86 -10.52
N LEU A 200 5.05 15.06 -9.51
CA LEU A 200 5.36 15.54 -8.16
C LEU A 200 6.86 15.82 -7.96
N ARG A 201 7.71 15.55 -8.96
CA ARG A 201 9.18 15.63 -8.85
C ARG A 201 9.67 16.93 -8.24
N LYS A 202 9.26 18.06 -8.81
CA LYS A 202 9.70 19.39 -8.36
C LYS A 202 9.18 19.74 -6.96
N GLU A 203 7.97 19.33 -6.63
CA GLU A 203 7.30 19.70 -5.39
C GLU A 203 7.73 18.86 -4.19
N LEU A 204 8.14 17.60 -4.41
CA LEU A 204 8.40 16.66 -3.32
C LEU A 204 9.82 16.06 -3.30
N PHE A 205 10.55 16.00 -4.43
CA PHE A 205 11.75 15.18 -4.52
C PHE A 205 13.04 15.93 -4.87
N GLU A 206 12.97 17.16 -5.39
CA GLU A 206 14.16 17.87 -5.93
C GLU A 206 14.82 18.84 -4.95
N SER A 207 14.20 19.19 -3.82
CA SER A 207 14.80 20.12 -2.86
C SER A 207 14.85 19.56 -1.45
N PRO A 208 15.83 19.93 -0.62
CA PRO A 208 15.88 19.50 0.78
C PRO A 208 14.64 19.89 1.58
N ALA A 209 14.05 21.07 1.33
CA ALA A 209 12.83 21.53 1.98
C ALA A 209 11.60 20.69 1.57
N ALA A 210 11.51 20.29 0.31
CA ALA A 210 10.47 19.40 -0.18
C ALA A 210 10.63 18.00 0.41
N LEU A 211 11.84 17.46 0.40
CA LEU A 211 12.17 16.17 0.98
C LEU A 211 11.88 16.11 2.48
N ALA A 212 12.07 17.22 3.22
CA ALA A 212 11.75 17.27 4.65
C ALA A 212 10.25 17.01 4.97
N ARG A 213 9.36 17.17 3.98
CA ARG A 213 7.92 16.86 4.12
C ARG A 213 7.66 15.35 4.15
N ILE A 214 8.56 14.54 3.58
CA ILE A 214 8.43 13.08 3.61
C ILE A 214 9.19 12.60 4.85
N PRO A 215 8.53 12.00 5.85
CA PRO A 215 9.19 11.58 7.07
C PRO A 215 10.26 10.51 6.80
N ALA A 216 11.30 10.48 7.62
CA ALA A 216 12.36 9.47 7.53
C ALA A 216 11.85 8.06 7.86
N SER A 217 10.83 7.98 8.73
CA SER A 217 10.08 6.75 9.02
C SER A 217 8.58 7.04 8.87
N GLY A 218 7.85 6.12 8.23
CA GLY A 218 6.45 6.32 7.87
C GLY A 218 6.30 6.89 6.45
N PHE A 219 5.24 7.64 6.21
CA PHE A 219 4.89 8.14 4.88
C PHE A 219 4.16 9.48 4.93
N LEU A 220 4.26 10.21 3.84
CA LEU A 220 3.42 11.37 3.55
C LEU A 220 2.18 10.88 2.78
N SER A 221 0.99 11.22 3.27
CA SER A 221 -0.26 10.94 2.56
C SER A 221 -0.68 12.12 1.69
N ILE A 222 -1.06 11.84 0.46
CA ILE A 222 -1.71 12.79 -0.44
C ILE A 222 -2.97 12.17 -1.03
N SER A 223 -3.88 12.99 -1.56
CA SER A 223 -5.08 12.46 -2.23
C SER A 223 -4.68 11.56 -3.42
N ILE A 224 -5.50 10.57 -3.75
CA ILE A 224 -5.26 9.66 -4.89
C ILE A 224 -5.49 10.32 -6.26
N VAL A 225 -5.97 11.56 -6.29
CA VAL A 225 -6.30 12.30 -7.53
C VAL A 225 -5.22 12.24 -8.60
N PRO A 226 -3.91 12.39 -8.31
CA PRO A 226 -2.88 12.29 -9.34
C PRO A 226 -2.90 10.93 -10.07
N ALA A 227 -3.14 9.82 -9.35
CA ALA A 227 -3.24 8.49 -9.96
C ALA A 227 -4.53 8.36 -10.80
N LEU A 228 -5.66 8.90 -10.32
CA LEU A 228 -6.91 8.91 -11.08
C LEU A 228 -6.79 9.70 -12.38
N LEU A 229 -6.14 10.86 -12.36
CA LEU A 229 -5.91 11.66 -13.57
C LEU A 229 -5.00 10.94 -14.56
N ALA A 230 -3.96 10.26 -14.07
CA ALA A 230 -3.06 9.46 -14.91
C ALA A 230 -3.80 8.35 -15.65
N VAL A 231 -4.67 7.59 -14.97
CA VAL A 231 -5.42 6.49 -15.61
C VAL A 231 -6.60 7.00 -16.44
N ALA A 232 -7.27 8.08 -16.02
CA ALA A 232 -8.41 8.65 -16.76
C ALA A 232 -8.04 9.19 -18.13
N GLY A 233 -6.78 9.59 -18.34
CA GLY A 233 -6.26 10.03 -19.64
C GLY A 233 -6.05 8.90 -20.66
N VAL A 234 -6.19 7.63 -20.26
CA VAL A 234 -5.88 6.48 -21.11
C VAL A 234 -7.04 6.11 -22.05
N SER A 235 -8.27 6.09 -21.53
CA SER A 235 -9.45 5.78 -22.33
C SER A 235 -10.74 6.35 -21.71
N VAL A 236 -11.83 6.37 -22.51
CA VAL A 236 -13.17 6.78 -22.03
C VAL A 236 -13.62 5.90 -20.86
N ARG A 237 -13.37 4.59 -20.92
CA ARG A 237 -13.71 3.66 -19.83
C ARG A 237 -12.95 3.98 -18.56
N CYS A 238 -11.64 4.18 -18.64
CA CYS A 238 -10.81 4.55 -17.48
C CYS A 238 -11.27 5.88 -16.87
N ARG A 239 -11.65 6.84 -17.70
CA ARG A 239 -12.22 8.11 -17.27
C ARG A 239 -13.52 7.93 -16.50
N GLN A 240 -14.46 7.11 -17.02
CA GLN A 240 -15.73 6.86 -16.35
C GLN A 240 -15.53 6.18 -14.99
N LEU A 241 -14.68 5.14 -14.94
CA LEU A 241 -14.32 4.49 -13.67
C LEU A 241 -13.74 5.48 -12.64
N SER A 242 -12.91 6.42 -13.10
CA SER A 242 -12.35 7.46 -12.23
C SER A 242 -13.40 8.43 -11.73
N LEU A 243 -14.37 8.83 -12.56
CA LEU A 243 -15.48 9.69 -12.16
C LEU A 243 -16.39 9.00 -11.14
N ASP A 244 -16.76 7.74 -11.38
CA ASP A 244 -17.60 6.96 -10.48
C ASP A 244 -16.91 6.76 -9.11
N TYR A 245 -15.59 6.54 -9.13
CA TYR A 245 -14.80 6.47 -7.91
C TYR A 245 -14.78 7.81 -7.17
N ILE A 246 -14.57 8.94 -7.85
CA ILE A 246 -14.58 10.28 -7.26
C ILE A 246 -15.92 10.55 -6.55
N ASP A 247 -17.04 10.21 -7.16
CA ASP A 247 -18.36 10.45 -6.57
C ASP A 247 -18.56 9.61 -5.29
N SER A 248 -18.17 8.35 -5.31
CA SER A 248 -18.20 7.50 -4.11
C SER A 248 -17.30 8.05 -3.00
N GLN A 249 -16.10 8.53 -3.35
CA GLN A 249 -15.14 9.07 -2.37
C GLN A 249 -15.62 10.37 -1.74
N LEU A 250 -16.21 11.27 -2.50
CA LEU A 250 -16.80 12.51 -1.95
C LEU A 250 -17.86 12.20 -0.90
N ALA A 251 -18.78 11.28 -1.21
CA ALA A 251 -19.81 10.83 -0.26
C ALA A 251 -19.22 10.14 0.97
N LEU A 252 -18.17 9.30 0.80
CA LEU A 252 -17.51 8.61 1.90
C LEU A 252 -16.77 9.58 2.83
N ILE A 253 -16.02 10.54 2.27
CA ILE A 253 -15.31 11.57 3.02
C ILE A 253 -16.28 12.43 3.83
N GLU A 254 -17.40 12.86 3.24
CA GLU A 254 -18.42 13.65 3.93
C GLU A 254 -18.97 12.90 5.15
N ARG A 255 -19.34 11.62 4.98
CA ARG A 255 -19.79 10.77 6.10
C ARG A 255 -18.73 10.62 7.19
N SER A 256 -17.47 10.38 6.79
CA SER A 256 -16.35 10.19 7.74
C SER A 256 -16.08 11.46 8.55
N ILE A 257 -16.11 12.63 7.90
CA ILE A 257 -15.98 13.92 8.59
C ILE A 257 -17.16 14.15 9.55
N ALA A 258 -18.39 13.90 9.13
CA ALA A 258 -19.56 14.05 9.99
C ALA A 258 -19.45 13.17 11.26
N GLN A 259 -19.02 11.91 11.10
CA GLN A 259 -18.78 11.02 12.24
C GLN A 259 -17.64 11.50 13.15
N ALA A 260 -16.55 12.03 12.60
CA ALA A 260 -15.45 12.60 13.39
C ALA A 260 -15.90 13.82 14.22
N LEU A 261 -16.71 14.69 13.64
CA LEU A 261 -17.26 15.84 14.35
C LEU A 261 -18.17 15.41 15.53
N LEU A 262 -18.92 14.32 15.38
CA LEU A 262 -19.73 13.76 16.49
C LEU A 262 -18.84 13.19 17.61
N ARG A 263 -17.70 12.56 17.27
CA ARG A 263 -16.74 12.03 18.28
C ARG A 263 -16.08 13.14 19.10
N ARG A 264 -15.94 14.36 18.57
CA ARG A 264 -15.34 15.54 19.22
C ARG A 264 -13.92 15.33 19.73
N ARG A 265 -13.13 14.45 19.09
CA ARG A 265 -11.72 14.20 19.46
C ARG A 265 -10.83 15.30 18.88
N LEU A 266 -9.92 15.82 19.68
CA LEU A 266 -8.96 16.85 19.22
C LEU A 266 -8.00 16.27 18.17
N ASP A 267 -7.59 15.01 18.31
CA ASP A 267 -6.70 14.30 17.41
C ASP A 267 -7.31 14.07 16.01
N ASP A 268 -8.63 14.19 15.88
CA ASP A 268 -9.32 14.07 14.58
C ASP A 268 -9.24 15.37 13.74
N ARG A 269 -8.88 16.51 14.34
CA ARG A 269 -8.88 17.81 13.63
C ARG A 269 -7.92 17.88 12.45
N PRO A 270 -6.63 17.47 12.56
CA PRO A 270 -5.70 17.49 11.43
C PRO A 270 -6.20 16.61 10.28
N ILE A 271 -6.67 15.41 10.58
CA ILE A 271 -7.19 14.47 9.59
C ILE A 271 -8.45 14.99 8.91
N THR A 272 -9.34 15.63 9.68
CA THR A 272 -10.53 16.30 9.12
C THR A 272 -10.14 17.39 8.12
N GLN A 273 -9.09 18.17 8.40
CA GLN A 273 -8.58 19.19 7.49
C GLN A 273 -7.98 18.58 6.23
N GLU A 274 -7.20 17.50 6.35
CA GLU A 274 -6.65 16.76 5.22
C GLU A 274 -7.76 16.18 4.34
N LEU A 275 -8.79 15.55 4.93
CA LEU A 275 -9.91 15.00 4.20
C LEU A 275 -10.72 16.08 3.46
N ARG A 276 -10.86 17.28 4.03
CA ARG A 276 -11.43 18.44 3.30
C ARG A 276 -10.55 18.84 2.11
N GLY A 277 -9.23 18.78 2.28
CA GLY A 277 -8.27 18.97 1.19
C GLY A 277 -8.43 17.94 0.08
N PHE A 278 -8.62 16.67 0.45
CA PHE A 278 -8.88 15.57 -0.50
C PHE A 278 -10.21 15.81 -1.24
N ALA A 279 -11.29 16.14 -0.53
CA ALA A 279 -12.57 16.45 -1.15
C ALA A 279 -12.46 17.61 -2.16
N GLY A 280 -11.74 18.67 -1.80
CA GLY A 280 -11.49 19.79 -2.72
C GLY A 280 -10.67 19.36 -3.95
N ALA A 281 -9.70 18.44 -3.79
CA ALA A 281 -8.94 17.88 -4.92
C ALA A 281 -9.84 17.02 -5.82
N TYR A 282 -10.69 16.17 -5.27
CA TYR A 282 -11.67 15.38 -6.01
C TYR A 282 -12.65 16.24 -6.80
N GLN A 283 -13.17 17.32 -6.20
CA GLN A 283 -14.08 18.26 -6.91
C GLN A 283 -13.39 18.90 -8.11
N ARG A 284 -12.15 19.37 -7.97
CA ARG A 284 -11.37 19.91 -9.09
C ARG A 284 -11.10 18.84 -10.17
N ALA A 285 -10.74 17.63 -9.77
CA ALA A 285 -10.53 16.53 -10.71
C ALA A 285 -11.82 16.20 -11.47
N LYS A 286 -12.98 16.16 -10.80
CA LYS A 286 -14.28 15.95 -11.44
C LYS A 286 -14.56 17.01 -12.52
N THR A 287 -14.27 18.27 -12.23
CA THR A 287 -14.43 19.36 -13.22
C THR A 287 -13.51 19.16 -14.43
N ILE A 288 -12.26 18.76 -14.22
CA ILE A 288 -11.31 18.47 -15.30
C ILE A 288 -11.79 17.28 -16.16
N LEU A 289 -12.23 16.22 -15.50
CA LEU A 289 -12.67 14.98 -16.16
C LEU A 289 -14.06 15.11 -16.80
N ALA A 290 -14.88 16.08 -16.41
CA ALA A 290 -16.17 16.33 -17.05
C ALA A 290 -16.05 16.95 -18.44
N VAL A 291 -14.89 17.56 -18.78
CA VAL A 291 -14.66 18.12 -20.13
C VAL A 291 -14.53 16.98 -21.12
N PRO A 292 -15.35 16.94 -22.21
CA PRO A 292 -15.26 15.89 -23.20
C PRO A 292 -13.85 15.79 -23.80
N VAL A 293 -13.36 14.58 -23.96
CA VAL A 293 -12.09 14.31 -24.70
C VAL A 293 -12.30 14.63 -26.16
N ARG A 294 -11.41 15.40 -26.73
CA ARG A 294 -11.41 15.61 -28.18
C ARG A 294 -10.98 14.32 -28.88
N PRO A 295 -11.57 13.96 -30.03
CA PRO A 295 -11.07 12.87 -30.84
C PRO A 295 -9.57 13.07 -31.12
N GLY A 296 -8.71 12.14 -30.64
CA GLY A 296 -7.25 12.23 -30.78
C GLY A 296 -6.48 12.54 -29.51
N ASP A 297 -7.14 12.90 -28.41
CA ASP A 297 -6.49 13.14 -27.09
C ASP A 297 -6.35 11.85 -26.26
N GLU A 298 -6.90 10.73 -26.73
CA GLU A 298 -6.73 9.41 -26.09
C GLU A 298 -5.31 8.87 -26.35
N SER A 299 -4.84 8.01 -25.48
CA SER A 299 -3.56 7.32 -25.72
C SER A 299 -3.55 6.68 -27.09
N SER A 300 -2.63 7.09 -27.95
CA SER A 300 -2.47 6.56 -29.31
C SER A 300 -1.89 5.13 -29.34
N ASN A 301 -1.57 4.55 -28.17
CA ASN A 301 -1.01 3.21 -28.05
C ASN A 301 -2.07 2.19 -27.60
N PRO A 302 -2.66 1.39 -28.50
CA PRO A 302 -3.71 0.41 -28.16
C PRO A 302 -3.25 -0.65 -27.14
N ALA A 303 -1.96 -1.01 -27.15
CA ALA A 303 -1.42 -1.97 -26.19
C ALA A 303 -1.41 -1.40 -24.76
N GLN A 304 -1.09 -0.11 -24.62
CA GLN A 304 -1.15 0.58 -23.34
C GLN A 304 -2.59 0.70 -22.83
N VAL A 305 -3.53 1.07 -23.69
CA VAL A 305 -4.96 1.14 -23.38
C VAL A 305 -5.43 -0.20 -22.85
N SER A 306 -5.19 -1.28 -23.61
CA SER A 306 -5.58 -2.64 -23.24
C SER A 306 -4.97 -3.07 -21.91
N ALA A 307 -3.70 -2.77 -21.67
CA ALA A 307 -3.02 -3.12 -20.42
C ALA A 307 -3.59 -2.40 -19.20
N VAL A 308 -3.90 -1.09 -19.32
CA VAL A 308 -4.48 -0.30 -18.22
C VAL A 308 -5.92 -0.72 -17.95
N GLU A 309 -6.72 -0.94 -19.00
CA GLU A 309 -8.10 -1.43 -18.83
C GLU A 309 -8.14 -2.84 -18.24
N ALA A 310 -7.25 -3.74 -18.65
CA ALA A 310 -7.12 -5.07 -18.05
C ALA A 310 -6.71 -4.99 -16.57
N TYR A 311 -5.79 -4.10 -16.22
CA TYR A 311 -5.41 -3.85 -14.84
C TYR A 311 -6.61 -3.35 -14.01
N LEU A 312 -7.36 -2.37 -14.50
CA LEU A 312 -8.53 -1.83 -13.79
C LEU A 312 -9.73 -2.80 -13.78
N SER A 313 -9.85 -3.72 -14.73
CA SER A 313 -10.90 -4.75 -14.75
C SER A 313 -10.85 -5.71 -13.54
N GLY A 314 -9.74 -5.74 -12.83
CA GLY A 314 -9.65 -6.38 -11.51
C GLY A 314 -10.58 -5.76 -10.46
N ALA A 315 -11.14 -4.57 -10.71
CA ALA A 315 -12.13 -3.92 -9.84
C ALA A 315 -13.52 -4.57 -9.90
N ASP A 316 -13.83 -5.26 -11.00
CA ASP A 316 -15.15 -5.86 -11.28
C ASP A 316 -15.25 -7.33 -10.80
N ARG A 317 -14.18 -7.90 -10.19
CA ARG A 317 -14.13 -9.30 -9.73
C ARG A 317 -14.28 -9.46 -8.24
#